data_49fa6eb727549326e70d7fea1337d07e
#
_entry.id   49fa6eb727549326e70d7fea1337d07e
#
_cell.length_a   1.000
_cell.length_b   1.000
_cell.length_c   1.000
_cell.angle_alpha   90.00
_cell.angle_beta   90.00
_cell.angle_gamma   90.00
#
_symmetry.space_group_name_H-M   'P 1'
#
loop_
_entity.id
_entity.type
_entity.pdbx_description
1 polymer ?
#
loop_
_entity_poly.entity_id
_entity_poly.type
_entity_poly.pdbx_seq_one_letter_code
_entity_poly.pdbx_strand_id
1 'polypeptide(L)'
;MEIRSYADYLRALDDAALISMFTHRPDLVTPVPPDVGSLAVRASSAPSLARAVDALNKWQLQILEVCAILDEPFTEKEVTALTEKSALFILPGLIERGLLYVDKDGMRTPTNLKEVLGNEIAGLGPASMAKLKLKKLDEAPAAAKKVLEAMVWGPPRGTITDIKKPSAGVAWLLEEGFLVPFNQQTVVLPREVAIYLRGNKVHRQLEVAQPAITSSKRDERSVQLAAIANITTFLRWTEEVLNYWAQEPASALRSGGLGVRELKELSLHLGVDEVCAAFIAEVAYVAGLPIPSSSSFLTKEASVNREGGLEKDSFEEIFNKFNFSSILSTGKTPFSSSTSSLIMVIVLFGIS
;
A
#
# COMPACT_ATOMS: atom_id res chain seq x y z
N MET A 1 6.37 -36.22 3.10
CA MET A 1 7.51 -35.30 2.88
C MET A 1 7.50 -34.27 3.99
N GLU A 2 8.64 -34.03 4.65
CA GLU A 2 8.68 -33.06 5.75
C GLU A 2 8.76 -31.64 5.14
N ILE A 3 7.81 -30.78 5.49
CA ILE A 3 7.77 -29.38 5.01
C ILE A 3 8.77 -28.58 5.83
N ARG A 4 9.85 -28.11 5.19
CA ARG A 4 10.91 -27.31 5.80
C ARG A 4 11.04 -25.92 5.15
N SER A 5 10.41 -25.74 4.01
CA SER A 5 10.48 -24.51 3.23
C SER A 5 9.15 -24.22 2.53
N TYR A 6 8.98 -22.99 2.07
CA TYR A 6 7.83 -22.63 1.24
C TYR A 6 7.75 -23.46 -0.05
N ALA A 7 8.90 -23.79 -0.64
CA ALA A 7 8.93 -24.67 -1.82
C ALA A 7 8.47 -26.11 -1.50
N ASP A 8 8.80 -26.64 -0.32
CA ASP A 8 8.32 -27.96 0.11
C ASP A 8 6.82 -27.93 0.39
N TYR A 9 6.31 -26.85 0.97
CA TYR A 9 4.88 -26.63 1.15
C TYR A 9 4.15 -26.68 -0.20
N LEU A 10 4.60 -25.90 -1.20
CA LEU A 10 3.97 -25.91 -2.52
C LEU A 10 4.03 -27.27 -3.23
N ARG A 11 5.09 -28.07 -3.03
CA ARG A 11 5.17 -29.44 -3.55
C ARG A 11 4.20 -30.40 -2.86
N ALA A 12 3.81 -30.11 -1.63
CA ALA A 12 2.89 -30.93 -0.85
C ALA A 12 1.42 -30.61 -1.13
N LEU A 13 1.13 -29.47 -1.79
CA LEU A 13 -0.23 -29.12 -2.19
C LEU A 13 -0.76 -30.09 -3.25
N ASP A 14 -2.03 -30.41 -3.16
CA ASP A 14 -2.75 -31.11 -4.22
C ASP A 14 -3.14 -30.15 -5.36
N ASP A 15 -3.62 -30.71 -6.47
CA ASP A 15 -4.01 -29.93 -7.65
C ASP A 15 -5.13 -28.92 -7.33
N ALA A 16 -6.06 -29.27 -6.45
CA ALA A 16 -7.17 -28.39 -6.09
C ALA A 16 -6.67 -27.16 -5.33
N ALA A 17 -5.74 -27.34 -4.39
CA ALA A 17 -5.13 -26.24 -3.65
C ALA A 17 -4.26 -25.35 -4.56
N LEU A 18 -3.52 -25.91 -5.51
CA LEU A 18 -2.76 -25.16 -6.50
C LEU A 18 -3.67 -24.35 -7.43
N ILE A 19 -4.78 -24.94 -7.90
CA ILE A 19 -5.78 -24.23 -8.71
C ILE A 19 -6.40 -23.07 -7.93
N SER A 20 -6.76 -23.29 -6.64
CA SER A 20 -7.25 -22.22 -5.79
C SER A 20 -6.23 -21.09 -5.66
N MET A 21 -4.98 -21.40 -5.40
CA MET A 21 -3.90 -20.43 -5.32
C MET A 21 -3.75 -19.63 -6.62
N PHE A 22 -3.76 -20.29 -7.78
CA PHE A 22 -3.63 -19.63 -9.09
C PHE A 22 -4.85 -18.77 -9.44
N THR A 23 -6.04 -19.15 -8.99
CA THR A 23 -7.24 -18.35 -9.15
C THR A 23 -7.14 -17.02 -8.39
N HIS A 24 -6.55 -17.03 -7.22
CA HIS A 24 -6.32 -15.82 -6.41
C HIS A 24 -5.06 -15.03 -6.82
N ARG A 25 -4.11 -15.70 -7.50
CA ARG A 25 -2.82 -15.12 -7.91
C ARG A 25 -2.51 -15.45 -9.38
N PRO A 26 -3.22 -14.82 -10.32
CA PRO A 26 -3.02 -15.07 -11.76
C PRO A 26 -1.61 -14.68 -12.26
N ASP A 27 -0.90 -13.83 -11.53
CA ASP A 27 0.50 -13.47 -11.81
C ASP A 27 1.46 -14.67 -11.74
N LEU A 28 1.08 -15.73 -11.04
CA LEU A 28 1.91 -16.93 -10.89
C LEU A 28 1.90 -17.84 -12.12
N VAL A 29 0.90 -17.73 -12.99
CA VAL A 29 0.75 -18.57 -14.17
C VAL A 29 1.10 -17.88 -15.49
N THR A 30 1.47 -16.62 -15.45
CA THR A 30 1.81 -15.85 -16.66
C THR A 30 3.19 -15.19 -16.51
N PRO A 31 4.24 -15.73 -17.18
CA PRO A 31 4.31 -17.00 -17.88
C PRO A 31 4.26 -18.21 -16.93
N VAL A 32 3.88 -19.38 -17.41
CA VAL A 32 3.83 -20.61 -16.60
C VAL A 32 5.23 -20.95 -16.06
N PRO A 33 5.42 -21.16 -14.75
CA PRO A 33 6.71 -21.56 -14.19
C PRO A 33 7.07 -22.99 -14.65
N PRO A 34 8.35 -23.25 -14.97
CA PRO A 34 8.78 -24.55 -15.47
C PRO A 34 8.73 -25.67 -14.40
N ASP A 35 8.80 -25.30 -13.13
CA ASP A 35 8.82 -26.23 -12.00
C ASP A 35 8.32 -25.54 -10.71
N VAL A 36 8.09 -26.35 -9.66
CA VAL A 36 7.60 -25.85 -8.36
C VAL A 36 8.64 -24.98 -7.63
N GLY A 37 9.93 -25.17 -7.87
CA GLY A 37 10.97 -24.32 -7.31
C GLY A 37 10.89 -22.90 -7.87
N SER A 38 10.76 -22.78 -9.19
CA SER A 38 10.54 -21.51 -9.89
C SER A 38 9.22 -20.84 -9.47
N LEU A 39 8.16 -21.66 -9.28
CA LEU A 39 6.90 -21.17 -8.70
C LEU A 39 7.11 -20.57 -7.30
N ALA A 40 7.83 -21.28 -6.43
CA ALA A 40 8.08 -20.81 -5.04
C ALA A 40 8.87 -19.52 -5.03
N VAL A 41 9.91 -19.38 -5.85
CA VAL A 41 10.68 -18.14 -5.99
C VAL A 41 9.78 -16.98 -6.45
N ARG A 42 8.96 -17.21 -7.47
CA ARG A 42 8.03 -16.19 -7.98
C ARG A 42 7.00 -15.82 -6.92
N ALA A 43 6.34 -16.80 -6.30
CA ALA A 43 5.28 -16.60 -5.32
C ALA A 43 5.75 -15.88 -4.05
N SER A 44 7.04 -16.00 -3.70
CA SER A 44 7.68 -15.29 -2.58
C SER A 44 8.41 -14.01 -3.00
N SER A 45 8.41 -13.64 -4.28
CA SER A 45 9.02 -12.38 -4.74
C SER A 45 8.22 -11.16 -4.27
N ALA A 46 8.90 -10.05 -3.93
CA ALA A 46 8.26 -8.85 -3.45
C ALA A 46 7.17 -8.31 -4.42
N PRO A 47 7.37 -8.23 -5.76
CA PRO A 47 6.33 -7.76 -6.67
C PRO A 47 5.09 -8.66 -6.71
N SER A 48 5.25 -9.98 -6.60
CA SER A 48 4.14 -10.93 -6.63
C SER A 48 3.37 -10.91 -5.29
N LEU A 49 4.08 -10.82 -4.16
CA LEU A 49 3.47 -10.66 -2.84
C LEU A 49 2.73 -9.32 -2.72
N ALA A 50 3.28 -8.22 -3.25
CA ALA A 50 2.60 -6.93 -3.25
C ALA A 50 1.23 -7.00 -3.96
N ARG A 51 1.18 -7.61 -5.16
CA ARG A 51 -0.11 -7.82 -5.86
C ARG A 51 -1.09 -8.68 -5.05
N ALA A 52 -0.58 -9.71 -4.37
CA ALA A 52 -1.43 -10.56 -3.53
C ALA A 52 -1.96 -9.82 -2.30
N VAL A 53 -1.16 -8.95 -1.70
CA VAL A 53 -1.54 -8.08 -0.57
C VAL A 53 -2.55 -7.02 -1.02
N ASP A 54 -2.34 -6.38 -2.17
CA ASP A 54 -3.25 -5.38 -2.73
C ASP A 54 -4.65 -5.95 -3.06
N ALA A 55 -4.73 -7.26 -3.30
CA ALA A 55 -6.01 -7.95 -3.54
C ALA A 55 -6.78 -8.30 -2.25
N LEU A 56 -6.22 -8.06 -1.07
CA LEU A 56 -6.88 -8.34 0.21
C LEU A 56 -7.88 -7.25 0.57
N ASN A 57 -8.99 -7.65 1.19
CA ASN A 57 -9.82 -6.68 1.90
C ASN A 57 -9.14 -6.27 3.22
N LYS A 58 -9.65 -5.18 3.83
CA LYS A 58 -9.03 -4.61 5.03
C LYS A 58 -8.95 -5.58 6.20
N TRP A 59 -9.97 -6.42 6.40
CA TRP A 59 -9.94 -7.43 7.46
C TRP A 59 -8.86 -8.49 7.23
N GLN A 60 -8.76 -9.00 5.99
CA GLN A 60 -7.71 -9.96 5.60
C GLN A 60 -6.31 -9.36 5.79
N LEU A 61 -6.12 -8.11 5.37
CA LEU A 61 -4.87 -7.40 5.56
C LEU A 61 -4.53 -7.25 7.05
N GLN A 62 -5.47 -6.83 7.88
CA GLN A 62 -5.26 -6.69 9.32
C GLN A 62 -4.82 -8.01 9.98
N ILE A 63 -5.41 -9.14 9.59
CA ILE A 63 -5.00 -10.44 10.13
C ILE A 63 -3.62 -10.87 9.59
N LEU A 64 -3.34 -10.60 8.32
CA LEU A 64 -2.01 -10.85 7.74
C LEU A 64 -0.93 -10.02 8.44
N GLU A 65 -1.18 -8.77 8.76
CA GLU A 65 -0.29 -7.90 9.53
C GLU A 65 0.00 -8.47 10.93
N VAL A 66 -1.03 -9.03 11.60
CA VAL A 66 -0.84 -9.72 12.89
C VAL A 66 0.06 -10.95 12.71
N CYS A 67 -0.17 -11.77 11.70
CA CYS A 67 0.67 -12.93 11.41
C CYS A 67 2.13 -12.52 11.11
N ALA A 68 2.33 -11.43 10.39
CA ALA A 68 3.66 -10.96 10.01
C ALA A 68 4.49 -10.40 11.17
N ILE A 69 3.88 -9.93 12.25
CA ILE A 69 4.60 -9.44 13.44
C ILE A 69 4.91 -10.52 14.45
N LEU A 70 4.28 -11.70 14.37
CA LEU A 70 4.58 -12.83 15.24
C LEU A 70 5.94 -13.45 14.91
N ASP A 71 6.54 -14.08 15.93
CA ASP A 71 7.75 -14.87 15.73
C ASP A 71 7.40 -16.22 15.11
N GLU A 72 8.14 -16.63 14.09
CA GLU A 72 7.88 -17.86 13.35
C GLU A 72 8.64 -19.07 13.91
N PRO A 73 8.01 -20.25 13.99
CA PRO A 73 6.63 -20.55 13.64
C PRO A 73 5.63 -20.05 14.68
N PHE A 74 4.42 -19.68 14.26
CA PHE A 74 3.36 -19.24 15.16
C PHE A 74 2.10 -20.08 15.04
N THR A 75 1.24 -20.01 16.05
CA THR A 75 0.02 -20.80 16.20
C THR A 75 -1.24 -19.94 16.11
N GLU A 76 -2.40 -20.55 15.84
CA GLU A 76 -3.71 -19.88 15.91
C GLU A 76 -3.97 -19.22 17.28
N LYS A 77 -3.45 -19.82 18.35
CA LYS A 77 -3.58 -19.28 19.71
C LYS A 77 -2.83 -17.94 19.86
N GLU A 78 -1.66 -17.80 19.25
CA GLU A 78 -0.88 -16.56 19.28
C GLU A 78 -1.54 -15.49 18.43
N VAL A 79 -2.10 -15.85 17.28
CA VAL A 79 -2.90 -14.91 16.46
C VAL A 79 -4.11 -14.41 17.27
N THR A 80 -4.87 -15.29 17.90
CA THR A 80 -6.06 -14.90 18.67
C THR A 80 -5.72 -14.16 19.97
N ALA A 81 -4.52 -14.31 20.50
CA ALA A 81 -4.06 -13.53 21.66
C ALA A 81 -3.85 -12.04 21.35
N LEU A 82 -3.58 -11.69 20.09
CA LEU A 82 -3.38 -10.31 19.60
C LEU A 82 -4.57 -9.75 18.82
N THR A 83 -5.62 -10.58 18.66
CA THR A 83 -6.83 -10.22 17.88
C THR A 83 -8.09 -10.71 18.61
N GLU A 84 -8.99 -11.31 17.85
CA GLU A 84 -10.23 -11.93 18.29
C GLU A 84 -10.37 -13.33 17.64
N LYS A 85 -11.23 -14.18 18.20
CA LYS A 85 -11.47 -15.52 17.62
C LYS A 85 -11.97 -15.50 16.18
N SER A 86 -12.61 -14.42 15.76
CA SER A 86 -13.05 -14.20 14.38
C SER A 86 -11.90 -14.19 13.37
N ALA A 87 -10.67 -13.90 13.81
CA ALA A 87 -9.48 -13.96 12.97
C ALA A 87 -9.24 -15.34 12.34
N LEU A 88 -9.65 -16.42 13.01
CA LEU A 88 -9.46 -17.79 12.54
C LEU A 88 -10.22 -18.08 11.23
N PHE A 89 -11.32 -17.36 10.95
CA PHE A 89 -12.03 -17.49 9.68
C PHE A 89 -11.25 -16.96 8.47
N ILE A 90 -10.25 -16.13 8.72
CA ILE A 90 -9.45 -15.49 7.65
C ILE A 90 -8.22 -16.32 7.29
N LEU A 91 -7.66 -17.07 8.25
CA LEU A 91 -6.40 -17.82 8.05
C LEU A 91 -6.44 -18.79 6.86
N PRO A 92 -7.50 -19.60 6.65
CA PRO A 92 -7.57 -20.48 5.49
C PRO A 92 -7.45 -19.73 4.16
N GLY A 93 -8.14 -18.61 4.00
CA GLY A 93 -8.09 -17.80 2.78
C GLY A 93 -6.72 -17.12 2.54
N LEU A 94 -5.94 -16.85 3.59
CA LEU A 94 -4.55 -16.38 3.46
C LEU A 94 -3.61 -17.52 3.06
N ILE A 95 -3.86 -18.74 3.56
CA ILE A 95 -3.12 -19.96 3.19
C ILE A 95 -3.41 -20.31 1.71
N GLU A 96 -4.65 -20.29 1.27
CA GLU A 96 -5.05 -20.51 -0.12
C GLU A 96 -4.37 -19.56 -1.10
N ARG A 97 -4.11 -18.32 -0.68
CA ARG A 97 -3.36 -17.32 -1.46
C ARG A 97 -1.85 -17.49 -1.39
N GLY A 98 -1.35 -18.44 -0.59
CA GLY A 98 0.07 -18.62 -0.33
C GLY A 98 0.73 -17.44 0.38
N LEU A 99 -0.04 -16.65 1.12
CA LEU A 99 0.44 -15.57 1.99
C LEU A 99 0.81 -16.07 3.38
N LEU A 100 0.31 -17.24 3.74
CA LEU A 100 0.73 -18.05 4.87
C LEU A 100 0.94 -19.49 4.40
N TYR A 101 1.79 -20.22 5.09
CA TYR A 101 1.94 -21.66 4.91
C TYR A 101 2.13 -22.36 6.24
N VAL A 102 1.80 -23.65 6.28
CA VAL A 102 1.84 -24.47 7.48
C VAL A 102 2.95 -25.51 7.34
N ASP A 103 3.82 -25.59 8.34
CA ASP A 103 4.75 -26.70 8.51
C ASP A 103 4.37 -27.53 9.75
N LYS A 104 5.22 -28.47 10.15
CA LYS A 104 4.99 -29.32 11.32
C LYS A 104 4.98 -28.56 12.66
N ASP A 105 5.61 -27.41 12.72
CA ASP A 105 5.83 -26.63 13.92
C ASP A 105 4.80 -25.49 14.07
N GLY A 106 4.11 -25.12 12.98
CA GLY A 106 3.10 -24.05 12.97
C GLY A 106 2.96 -23.32 11.65
N MET A 107 2.47 -22.10 11.72
CA MET A 107 2.29 -21.23 10.56
C MET A 107 3.51 -20.32 10.36
N ARG A 108 3.77 -19.99 9.10
CA ARG A 108 4.85 -19.09 8.66
C ARG A 108 4.40 -18.19 7.53
N THR A 109 5.14 -17.12 7.32
CA THR A 109 4.98 -16.22 6.18
C THR A 109 6.04 -16.49 5.10
N PRO A 110 5.77 -16.22 3.80
CA PRO A 110 6.80 -16.19 2.77
C PRO A 110 7.89 -15.15 3.07
N THR A 111 9.14 -15.43 2.71
CA THR A 111 10.34 -14.71 3.13
C THR A 111 10.25 -13.18 2.98
N ASN A 112 9.72 -12.67 1.85
CA ASN A 112 9.71 -11.23 1.57
C ASN A 112 8.40 -10.54 2.00
N LEU A 113 7.48 -11.25 2.65
CA LEU A 113 6.18 -10.66 3.02
C LEU A 113 6.32 -9.48 3.98
N LYS A 114 7.21 -9.59 4.98
CA LYS A 114 7.45 -8.52 5.96
C LYS A 114 8.00 -7.25 5.29
N GLU A 115 8.86 -7.41 4.28
CA GLU A 115 9.39 -6.31 3.48
C GLU A 115 8.28 -5.61 2.68
N VAL A 116 7.38 -6.38 2.06
CA VAL A 116 6.23 -5.87 1.31
C VAL A 116 5.25 -5.10 2.19
N LEU A 117 4.99 -5.59 3.41
CA LEU A 117 4.13 -4.89 4.39
C LEU A 117 4.79 -3.65 4.99
N GLY A 118 6.11 -3.50 4.81
CA GLY A 118 6.88 -2.33 5.26
C GLY A 118 7.44 -2.46 6.67
N ASN A 119 8.18 -1.44 7.08
CA ASN A 119 8.93 -1.45 8.34
C ASN A 119 8.08 -1.17 9.59
N GLU A 120 6.88 -0.64 9.43
CA GLU A 120 5.99 -0.21 10.52
C GLU A 120 4.63 -0.90 10.38
N ILE A 121 4.66 -2.25 10.30
CA ILE A 121 3.46 -3.08 10.11
C ILE A 121 2.43 -2.75 11.20
N ALA A 122 1.19 -2.48 10.80
CA ALA A 122 0.09 -2.06 11.69
C ALA A 122 0.42 -0.82 12.56
N GLY A 123 1.33 0.05 12.08
CA GLY A 123 1.79 1.22 12.84
C GLY A 123 2.56 0.83 14.12
N LEU A 124 3.23 -0.32 14.09
CA LEU A 124 4.09 -0.78 15.18
C LEU A 124 5.56 -0.53 14.84
N GLY A 125 6.33 -0.15 15.84
CA GLY A 125 7.77 -0.04 15.73
C GLY A 125 8.48 -1.40 15.65
N PRO A 126 9.80 -1.40 15.55
CA PRO A 126 10.60 -2.62 15.55
C PRO A 126 10.48 -3.37 16.87
N ALA A 127 10.78 -4.67 16.83
CA ALA A 127 10.87 -5.48 18.03
C ALA A 127 11.98 -4.97 18.96
N SER A 128 11.75 -5.06 20.27
CA SER A 128 12.79 -4.74 21.24
C SER A 128 13.87 -5.82 21.26
N MET A 129 15.13 -5.38 21.25
CA MET A 129 16.26 -6.30 21.44
C MET A 129 16.47 -6.70 22.91
N ALA A 130 15.86 -5.99 23.85
CA ALA A 130 15.98 -6.22 25.27
C ALA A 130 14.71 -6.84 25.87
N LYS A 131 14.87 -7.62 26.94
CA LYS A 131 13.72 -8.10 27.73
C LYS A 131 13.14 -6.94 28.54
N LEU A 132 11.96 -6.48 28.15
CA LEU A 132 11.27 -5.37 28.79
C LEU A 132 10.45 -5.84 30.00
N LYS A 133 10.48 -5.07 31.07
CA LYS A 133 9.59 -5.28 32.24
C LYS A 133 8.30 -4.48 32.06
N LEU A 134 7.43 -4.91 31.11
CA LEU A 134 6.25 -4.16 30.67
C LEU A 134 5.31 -3.72 31.82
N LYS A 135 5.19 -4.51 32.89
CA LYS A 135 4.39 -4.14 34.08
C LYS A 135 4.83 -2.83 34.74
N LYS A 136 6.10 -2.42 34.56
CA LYS A 136 6.62 -1.15 35.09
C LYS A 136 6.00 0.08 34.39
N LEU A 137 5.39 -0.11 33.23
CA LEU A 137 4.63 0.94 32.52
C LEU A 137 3.41 1.42 33.32
N ASP A 138 2.82 0.56 34.16
CA ASP A 138 1.67 0.92 34.99
C ASP A 138 2.06 1.97 36.05
N GLU A 139 3.34 1.96 36.48
CA GLU A 139 3.93 2.89 37.44
C GLU A 139 4.58 4.11 36.79
N ALA A 140 4.47 4.26 35.44
CA ALA A 140 5.12 5.34 34.70
C ALA A 140 4.68 6.74 35.21
N PRO A 141 5.61 7.69 35.31
CA PRO A 141 5.28 9.08 35.63
C PRO A 141 4.27 9.68 34.66
N ALA A 142 3.46 10.63 35.11
CA ALA A 142 2.43 11.26 34.29
C ALA A 142 2.99 11.88 32.99
N ALA A 143 4.20 12.46 33.05
CA ALA A 143 4.87 12.99 31.87
C ALA A 143 5.25 11.90 30.85
N ALA A 144 5.64 10.71 31.29
CA ALA A 144 5.94 9.56 30.44
C ALA A 144 4.65 8.97 29.83
N LYS A 145 3.58 8.83 30.62
CA LYS A 145 2.26 8.36 30.15
C LYS A 145 1.75 9.24 29.01
N LYS A 146 1.86 10.57 29.14
CA LYS A 146 1.43 11.52 28.11
C LYS A 146 2.18 11.35 26.79
N VAL A 147 3.50 11.03 26.82
CA VAL A 147 4.29 10.72 25.63
C VAL A 147 3.80 9.42 24.99
N LEU A 148 3.59 8.38 25.79
CA LEU A 148 3.11 7.08 25.31
C LEU A 148 1.71 7.16 24.70
N GLU A 149 0.79 7.91 25.32
CA GLU A 149 -0.58 8.14 24.80
C GLU A 149 -0.56 8.74 23.39
N ALA A 150 0.37 9.66 23.10
CA ALA A 150 0.50 10.26 21.78
C ALA A 150 1.03 9.27 20.73
N MET A 151 1.83 8.26 21.12
CA MET A 151 2.50 7.33 20.22
C MET A 151 1.76 5.98 20.07
N VAL A 152 0.98 5.58 21.05
CA VAL A 152 0.41 4.21 21.13
C VAL A 152 -0.44 3.83 19.91
N TRP A 153 -1.20 4.76 19.34
CA TRP A 153 -2.03 4.57 18.15
C TRP A 153 -1.64 5.47 16.99
N GLY A 154 -0.57 6.25 17.17
CA GLY A 154 0.03 7.08 16.13
C GLY A 154 1.25 6.43 15.49
N PRO A 155 2.04 7.19 14.75
CA PRO A 155 3.33 6.73 14.26
C PRO A 155 4.23 6.27 15.41
N PRO A 156 4.94 5.14 15.26
CA PRO A 156 5.79 4.61 16.33
C PRO A 156 7.05 5.46 16.56
N ARG A 157 7.26 6.49 15.75
CA ARG A 157 8.38 7.43 15.82
C ARG A 157 7.94 8.76 16.40
N GLY A 158 8.70 9.24 17.39
CA GLY A 158 8.52 10.56 18.00
C GLY A 158 9.74 11.45 17.78
N THR A 159 9.52 12.74 17.49
CA THR A 159 10.59 13.72 17.37
C THR A 159 10.86 14.38 18.73
N ILE A 160 12.13 14.48 19.11
CA ILE A 160 12.61 15.14 20.31
C ILE A 160 13.64 16.22 19.95
N THR A 161 13.86 17.18 20.81
CA THR A 161 14.83 18.25 20.54
C THR A 161 16.27 17.73 20.50
N ASP A 162 16.67 16.97 21.51
CA ASP A 162 18.01 16.37 21.63
C ASP A 162 17.95 15.16 22.56
N ILE A 163 18.46 14.03 22.10
CA ILE A 163 18.55 12.78 22.88
C ILE A 163 19.45 12.92 24.13
N LYS A 164 20.40 13.87 24.10
CA LYS A 164 21.29 14.12 25.23
C LYS A 164 20.65 14.95 26.34
N LYS A 165 19.55 15.66 26.02
CA LYS A 165 18.79 16.49 26.97
C LYS A 165 17.28 16.27 26.79
N PRO A 166 16.78 15.04 26.96
CA PRO A 166 15.38 14.74 26.80
C PRO A 166 14.54 15.35 27.94
N SER A 167 13.26 15.54 27.69
CA SER A 167 12.32 15.88 28.77
C SER A 167 12.25 14.75 29.81
N ALA A 168 11.84 15.06 31.05
CA ALA A 168 11.82 14.10 32.15
C ALA A 168 11.03 12.82 31.82
N GLY A 169 9.89 12.96 31.09
CA GLY A 169 9.09 11.81 30.67
C GLY A 169 9.82 10.94 29.63
N VAL A 170 10.49 11.55 28.66
CA VAL A 170 11.27 10.83 27.65
C VAL A 170 12.51 10.21 28.28
N ALA A 171 13.20 10.91 29.20
CA ALA A 171 14.36 10.38 29.91
C ALA A 171 14.02 9.06 30.62
N TRP A 172 12.96 9.05 31.40
CA TRP A 172 12.51 7.87 32.10
C TRP A 172 12.19 6.70 31.13
N LEU A 173 11.54 6.99 30.00
CA LEU A 173 11.19 5.97 29.00
C LEU A 173 12.43 5.38 28.32
N LEU A 174 13.46 6.19 28.10
CA LEU A 174 14.73 5.75 27.53
C LEU A 174 15.52 4.89 28.52
N GLU A 175 15.58 5.28 29.79
CA GLU A 175 16.25 4.52 30.86
C GLU A 175 15.63 3.14 31.07
N GLU A 176 14.30 3.04 30.99
CA GLU A 176 13.58 1.77 31.13
C GLU A 176 13.53 0.96 29.84
N GLY A 177 14.02 1.51 28.72
CA GLY A 177 14.00 0.87 27.41
C GLY A 177 12.62 0.85 26.73
N PHE A 178 11.66 1.63 27.22
CA PHE A 178 10.32 1.74 26.64
C PHE A 178 10.28 2.68 25.42
N LEU A 179 11.29 3.50 25.25
CA LEU A 179 11.66 4.17 24.00
C LEU A 179 13.08 3.81 23.65
N VAL A 180 13.36 3.72 22.37
CA VAL A 180 14.69 3.43 21.83
C VAL A 180 15.14 4.59 20.95
N PRO A 181 16.38 5.10 21.11
CA PRO A 181 16.89 6.14 20.23
C PRO A 181 17.08 5.59 18.82
N PHE A 182 16.56 6.29 17.81
CA PHE A 182 16.81 6.00 16.41
C PHE A 182 17.94 6.88 15.86
N ASN A 183 17.93 8.17 16.23
CA ASN A 183 18.99 9.13 15.96
C ASN A 183 18.96 10.23 17.03
N GLN A 184 19.70 11.34 16.80
CA GLN A 184 19.81 12.42 17.80
C GLN A 184 18.49 13.14 18.10
N GLN A 185 17.51 13.08 17.21
CA GLN A 185 16.24 13.79 17.30
C GLN A 185 15.02 12.89 17.19
N THR A 186 15.20 11.59 17.08
CA THR A 186 14.09 10.64 16.88
C THR A 186 14.21 9.48 17.86
N VAL A 187 13.09 9.19 18.51
CA VAL A 187 12.89 8.00 19.34
C VAL A 187 11.82 7.10 18.73
N VAL A 188 11.92 5.81 19.01
CA VAL A 188 10.98 4.81 18.49
C VAL A 188 10.35 4.05 19.64
N LEU A 189 9.04 3.83 19.55
CA LEU A 189 8.28 2.99 20.48
C LEU A 189 8.42 1.52 20.05
N PRO A 190 9.04 0.65 20.87
CA PRO A 190 9.14 -0.77 20.56
C PRO A 190 7.76 -1.43 20.42
N ARG A 191 7.68 -2.43 19.55
CA ARG A 191 6.45 -3.18 19.24
C ARG A 191 5.79 -3.75 20.50
N GLU A 192 6.56 -4.35 21.39
CA GLU A 192 6.07 -4.99 22.62
C GLU A 192 5.45 -3.98 23.57
N VAL A 193 6.03 -2.78 23.68
CA VAL A 193 5.49 -1.68 24.47
C VAL A 193 4.16 -1.20 23.89
N ALA A 194 4.11 -0.99 22.57
CA ALA A 194 2.88 -0.58 21.90
C ALA A 194 1.76 -1.62 22.08
N ILE A 195 2.04 -2.89 21.85
CA ILE A 195 1.06 -3.99 22.00
C ILE A 195 0.55 -4.07 23.46
N TYR A 196 1.43 -3.97 24.45
CA TYR A 196 1.03 -3.95 25.86
C TYR A 196 0.07 -2.79 26.16
N LEU A 197 0.42 -1.58 25.73
CA LEU A 197 -0.40 -0.38 25.93
C LEU A 197 -1.72 -0.42 25.17
N ARG A 198 -1.77 -1.13 24.04
CA ARG A 198 -2.98 -1.39 23.24
C ARG A 198 -3.87 -2.50 23.85
N GLY A 199 -3.53 -3.02 25.03
CA GLY A 199 -4.27 -4.11 25.67
C GLY A 199 -4.14 -5.44 24.95
N ASN A 200 -2.94 -5.76 24.46
CA ASN A 200 -2.61 -6.93 23.65
C ASN A 200 -3.38 -6.98 22.31
N LYS A 201 -3.66 -5.83 21.72
CA LYS A 201 -4.27 -5.72 20.39
C LYS A 201 -3.30 -5.05 19.42
N VAL A 202 -3.24 -5.58 18.19
CA VAL A 202 -2.46 -4.98 17.11
C VAL A 202 -3.26 -3.84 16.47
N HIS A 203 -4.52 -4.07 16.19
CA HIS A 203 -5.44 -3.09 15.63
C HIS A 203 -6.45 -2.61 16.66
N ARG A 204 -6.84 -1.33 16.59
CA ARG A 204 -7.86 -0.76 17.48
C ARG A 204 -9.20 -1.46 17.29
N GLN A 205 -9.55 -1.74 16.04
CA GLN A 205 -10.77 -2.41 15.64
C GLN A 205 -10.50 -3.24 14.37
N LEU A 206 -11.08 -4.43 14.30
CA LEU A 206 -11.07 -5.24 13.08
C LEU A 206 -12.25 -4.83 12.19
N GLU A 207 -11.99 -4.66 10.92
CA GLU A 207 -13.01 -4.29 9.92
C GLU A 207 -13.71 -5.55 9.37
N VAL A 208 -14.40 -6.25 10.23
CA VAL A 208 -15.06 -7.56 9.94
C VAL A 208 -16.21 -7.41 8.94
N ALA A 209 -16.94 -6.32 9.02
CA ALA A 209 -18.10 -6.06 8.16
C ALA A 209 -17.71 -5.14 7.00
N GLN A 210 -18.25 -5.40 5.83
CA GLN A 210 -18.20 -4.43 4.74
C GLN A 210 -19.01 -3.18 5.16
N PRO A 211 -18.51 -1.97 4.86
CA PRO A 211 -19.27 -0.77 5.11
C PRO A 211 -20.60 -0.81 4.35
N ALA A 212 -21.68 -0.40 5.00
CA ALA A 212 -22.97 -0.31 4.35
C ALA A 212 -22.91 0.78 3.25
N ILE A 213 -23.09 0.37 2.01
CA ILE A 213 -23.10 1.28 0.87
C ILE A 213 -24.56 1.66 0.60
N THR A 214 -24.88 2.94 0.81
CA THR A 214 -26.16 3.49 0.37
C THR A 214 -26.05 3.81 -1.11
N SER A 215 -26.83 3.12 -1.94
CA SER A 215 -26.83 3.34 -3.39
C SER A 215 -28.23 3.68 -3.88
N SER A 216 -28.32 4.52 -4.91
CA SER A 216 -29.56 4.75 -5.68
C SER A 216 -29.38 4.22 -7.10
N LYS A 217 -30.40 3.52 -7.60
CA LYS A 217 -30.38 3.03 -8.97
C LYS A 217 -30.45 4.24 -9.92
N ARG A 218 -29.50 4.36 -10.82
CA ARG A 218 -29.47 5.34 -11.90
C ARG A 218 -29.71 4.65 -13.23
N ASP A 219 -30.18 5.41 -14.22
CA ASP A 219 -30.30 4.91 -15.59
C ASP A 219 -28.89 4.64 -16.17
N GLU A 220 -28.66 3.40 -16.58
CA GLU A 220 -27.34 2.94 -17.06
C GLU A 220 -26.83 3.76 -18.24
N ARG A 221 -27.72 4.08 -19.18
CA ARG A 221 -27.37 4.86 -20.37
C ARG A 221 -26.93 6.28 -20.02
N SER A 222 -27.61 6.93 -19.08
CA SER A 222 -27.24 8.26 -18.59
C SER A 222 -25.88 8.26 -17.90
N VAL A 223 -25.60 7.22 -17.10
CA VAL A 223 -24.28 7.05 -16.43
C VAL A 223 -23.18 6.84 -17.47
N GLN A 224 -23.41 5.98 -18.46
CA GLN A 224 -22.42 5.73 -19.53
C GLN A 224 -22.13 6.98 -20.35
N LEU A 225 -23.16 7.74 -20.74
CA LEU A 225 -22.97 8.97 -21.52
C LEU A 225 -22.20 10.03 -20.71
N ALA A 226 -22.52 10.19 -19.44
CA ALA A 226 -21.78 11.10 -18.56
C ALA A 226 -20.33 10.64 -18.38
N ALA A 227 -20.08 9.35 -18.19
CA ALA A 227 -18.74 8.80 -18.09
C ALA A 227 -17.90 9.05 -19.34
N ILE A 228 -18.47 8.82 -20.54
CA ILE A 228 -17.78 9.09 -21.81
C ILE A 228 -17.43 10.58 -21.95
N ALA A 229 -18.38 11.47 -21.65
CA ALA A 229 -18.15 12.91 -21.72
C ALA A 229 -17.02 13.36 -20.76
N ASN A 230 -17.03 12.85 -19.52
CA ASN A 230 -16.01 13.17 -18.53
C ASN A 230 -14.63 12.62 -18.93
N ILE A 231 -14.55 11.38 -19.45
CA ILE A 231 -13.31 10.79 -19.93
C ILE A 231 -12.73 11.62 -21.08
N THR A 232 -13.55 12.01 -22.04
CA THR A 232 -13.12 12.83 -23.16
C THR A 232 -12.55 14.19 -22.70
N THR A 233 -13.22 14.81 -21.75
CA THR A 233 -12.78 16.07 -21.14
C THR A 233 -11.47 15.90 -20.39
N PHE A 234 -11.34 14.84 -19.61
CA PHE A 234 -10.13 14.51 -18.85
C PHE A 234 -8.93 14.26 -19.77
N LEU A 235 -9.11 13.51 -20.85
CA LEU A 235 -8.04 13.26 -21.83
C LEU A 235 -7.56 14.56 -22.46
N ARG A 236 -8.49 15.46 -22.82
CA ARG A 236 -8.13 16.77 -23.35
C ARG A 236 -7.34 17.61 -22.36
N TRP A 237 -7.74 17.63 -21.09
CA TRP A 237 -6.97 18.31 -20.04
C TRP A 237 -5.58 17.68 -19.85
N THR A 238 -5.48 16.34 -19.92
CA THR A 238 -4.18 15.66 -19.84
C THR A 238 -3.26 16.07 -20.98
N GLU A 239 -3.77 16.12 -22.22
CA GLU A 239 -3.03 16.61 -23.39
C GLU A 239 -2.60 18.07 -23.20
N GLU A 240 -3.47 18.92 -22.68
CA GLU A 240 -3.18 20.34 -22.41
C GLU A 240 -2.06 20.49 -21.35
N VAL A 241 -2.08 19.69 -20.27
CA VAL A 241 -1.00 19.65 -19.28
C VAL A 241 0.34 19.29 -19.91
N LEU A 242 0.37 18.27 -20.75
CA LEU A 242 1.59 17.82 -21.41
C LEU A 242 2.13 18.90 -22.37
N ASN A 243 1.26 19.54 -23.14
CA ASN A 243 1.63 20.62 -24.06
C ASN A 243 2.11 21.87 -23.30
N TYR A 244 1.45 22.23 -22.20
CA TYR A 244 1.83 23.35 -21.36
C TYR A 244 3.22 23.15 -20.76
N TRP A 245 3.46 22.00 -20.15
CA TRP A 245 4.74 21.69 -19.53
C TRP A 245 5.85 21.33 -20.53
N ALA A 246 5.52 21.00 -21.77
CA ALA A 246 6.52 20.89 -22.82
C ALA A 246 7.14 22.26 -23.19
N GLN A 247 6.35 23.34 -23.04
CA GLN A 247 6.80 24.73 -23.32
C GLN A 247 7.39 25.37 -22.04
N GLU A 248 6.72 25.20 -20.92
CA GLU A 248 7.10 25.76 -19.62
C GLU A 248 7.23 24.62 -18.58
N PRO A 249 8.41 23.96 -18.49
CA PRO A 249 8.59 22.83 -17.60
C PRO A 249 8.35 23.16 -16.13
N ALA A 250 7.50 22.38 -15.47
CA ALA A 250 7.18 22.57 -14.06
C ALA A 250 8.40 22.36 -13.15
N SER A 251 8.50 23.15 -12.09
CA SER A 251 9.53 23.01 -11.07
C SER A 251 9.11 21.98 -10.01
N ALA A 252 9.84 20.88 -9.92
CA ALA A 252 9.60 19.92 -8.86
C ALA A 252 10.21 20.37 -7.52
N LEU A 253 9.52 20.11 -6.42
CA LEU A 253 10.03 20.35 -5.07
C LEU A 253 11.17 19.37 -4.75
N ARG A 254 12.10 19.77 -3.91
CA ARG A 254 13.20 18.89 -3.42
C ARG A 254 12.69 17.66 -2.67
N SER A 255 11.50 17.76 -2.08
CA SER A 255 10.80 16.66 -1.40
C SER A 255 10.00 15.76 -2.36
N GLY A 256 9.99 16.06 -3.65
CA GLY A 256 9.12 15.46 -4.66
C GLY A 256 7.79 16.19 -4.81
N GLY A 257 7.13 15.99 -5.95
CA GLY A 257 5.83 16.59 -6.26
C GLY A 257 5.90 18.04 -6.76
N LEU A 258 4.73 18.62 -7.02
CA LEU A 258 4.56 19.99 -7.52
C LEU A 258 4.45 20.99 -6.36
N GLY A 259 5.00 22.19 -6.56
CA GLY A 259 4.81 23.30 -5.64
C GLY A 259 3.41 23.89 -5.74
N VAL A 260 2.95 24.54 -4.67
CA VAL A 260 1.64 25.23 -4.63
C VAL A 260 1.52 26.27 -5.74
N ARG A 261 2.61 26.95 -6.06
CA ARG A 261 2.64 27.94 -7.16
C ARG A 261 2.41 27.29 -8.53
N GLU A 262 3.16 26.22 -8.82
CA GLU A 262 3.04 25.48 -10.07
C GLU A 262 1.62 24.91 -10.25
N LEU A 263 1.04 24.39 -9.16
CA LEU A 263 -0.31 23.85 -9.17
C LEU A 263 -1.35 24.94 -9.44
N LYS A 264 -1.18 26.15 -8.87
CA LYS A 264 -2.06 27.28 -9.10
C LYS A 264 -1.97 27.79 -10.53
N GLU A 265 -0.77 27.89 -11.09
CA GLU A 265 -0.55 28.27 -12.50
C GLU A 265 -1.19 27.25 -13.45
N LEU A 266 -1.05 25.95 -13.17
CA LEU A 266 -1.70 24.89 -13.91
C LEU A 266 -3.23 24.98 -13.83
N SER A 267 -3.81 25.22 -12.65
CA SER A 267 -5.26 25.34 -12.48
C SER A 267 -5.83 26.51 -13.29
N LEU A 268 -5.13 27.65 -13.31
CA LEU A 268 -5.50 28.80 -14.12
C LEU A 268 -5.41 28.51 -15.62
N HIS A 269 -4.36 27.79 -16.06
CA HIS A 269 -4.17 27.42 -17.45
C HIS A 269 -5.28 26.50 -17.96
N LEU A 270 -5.64 25.48 -17.18
CA LEU A 270 -6.68 24.52 -17.52
C LEU A 270 -8.11 25.05 -17.31
N GLY A 271 -8.27 26.15 -16.58
CA GLY A 271 -9.58 26.67 -16.21
C GLY A 271 -10.37 25.77 -15.25
N VAL A 272 -9.66 25.03 -14.38
CA VAL A 272 -10.23 24.13 -13.37
C VAL A 272 -9.76 24.53 -11.98
N ASP A 273 -10.34 23.94 -10.92
CA ASP A 273 -9.84 24.18 -9.58
C ASP A 273 -8.50 23.46 -9.29
N GLU A 274 -7.80 23.85 -8.23
CA GLU A 274 -6.49 23.31 -7.86
C GLU A 274 -6.53 21.81 -7.55
N VAL A 275 -7.66 21.30 -7.03
CA VAL A 275 -7.83 19.87 -6.71
C VAL A 275 -7.94 19.05 -8.00
N CYS A 276 -8.71 19.54 -8.97
CA CYS A 276 -8.83 18.91 -10.27
C CYS A 276 -7.49 18.95 -11.03
N ALA A 277 -6.79 20.09 -11.03
CA ALA A 277 -5.48 20.23 -11.64
C ALA A 277 -4.45 19.27 -11.04
N ALA A 278 -4.42 19.15 -9.69
CA ALA A 278 -3.58 18.19 -8.99
C ALA A 278 -3.89 16.75 -9.41
N PHE A 279 -5.18 16.40 -9.46
CA PHE A 279 -5.61 15.06 -9.84
C PHE A 279 -5.19 14.70 -11.27
N ILE A 280 -5.34 15.62 -12.23
CA ILE A 280 -4.92 15.40 -13.62
C ILE A 280 -3.41 15.17 -13.69
N ALA A 281 -2.63 15.99 -12.98
CA ALA A 281 -1.18 15.87 -12.94
C ALA A 281 -0.71 14.55 -12.33
N GLU A 282 -1.28 14.14 -11.20
CA GLU A 282 -0.96 12.88 -10.54
C GLU A 282 -1.32 11.66 -11.40
N VAL A 283 -2.48 11.68 -12.06
CA VAL A 283 -2.88 10.59 -12.96
C VAL A 283 -1.95 10.50 -14.17
N ALA A 284 -1.58 11.63 -14.77
CA ALA A 284 -0.62 11.67 -15.87
C ALA A 284 0.74 11.08 -15.44
N TYR A 285 1.22 11.47 -14.26
CA TYR A 285 2.46 10.94 -13.67
C TYR A 285 2.41 9.43 -13.44
N VAL A 286 1.37 8.92 -12.77
CA VAL A 286 1.19 7.48 -12.49
C VAL A 286 1.04 6.67 -13.77
N ALA A 287 0.45 7.25 -14.81
CA ALA A 287 0.36 6.65 -16.15
C ALA A 287 1.72 6.57 -16.86
N GLY A 288 2.77 7.16 -16.28
CA GLY A 288 4.11 7.19 -16.88
C GLY A 288 4.20 8.11 -18.08
N LEU A 289 3.32 9.14 -18.17
CA LEU A 289 3.44 10.17 -19.19
C LEU A 289 4.61 11.09 -18.86
N PRO A 290 5.39 11.55 -19.86
CA PRO A 290 6.53 12.41 -19.61
C PRO A 290 6.05 13.77 -19.11
N ILE A 291 6.27 14.05 -17.83
CA ILE A 291 6.09 15.38 -17.27
C ILE A 291 7.47 16.05 -17.27
N PRO A 292 7.72 17.02 -18.18
CA PRO A 292 8.99 17.73 -18.19
C PRO A 292 9.16 18.47 -16.86
N SER A 293 10.22 18.16 -16.14
CA SER A 293 10.61 18.91 -14.93
C SER A 293 11.98 19.52 -15.10
N SER A 294 12.17 20.71 -14.57
CA SER A 294 13.46 21.43 -14.59
C SER A 294 14.55 20.75 -13.76
N SER A 295 14.20 19.72 -12.96
CA SER A 295 15.16 18.92 -12.21
C SER A 295 15.04 17.46 -12.61
N SER A 296 16.19 16.85 -12.96
CA SER A 296 16.39 15.48 -13.45
C SER A 296 15.97 14.34 -12.47
N PHE A 297 15.06 14.61 -11.55
CA PHE A 297 14.68 13.67 -10.47
C PHE A 297 13.53 12.73 -10.81
N LEU A 298 12.81 12.93 -11.92
CA LEU A 298 11.58 12.18 -12.21
C LEU A 298 11.68 11.11 -13.29
N THR A 299 12.81 10.96 -13.98
CA THR A 299 13.00 9.80 -14.86
C THR A 299 14.48 9.53 -15.12
N LYS A 300 15.04 8.52 -14.50
CA LYS A 300 16.35 7.99 -14.87
C LYS A 300 16.31 7.09 -16.12
N GLU A 301 15.14 6.93 -16.76
CA GLU A 301 14.95 5.97 -17.86
C GLU A 301 14.18 6.50 -19.10
N ALA A 302 13.81 7.77 -19.18
CA ALA A 302 13.24 8.33 -20.40
C ALA A 302 14.19 9.33 -21.03
N SER A 303 15.20 8.84 -21.77
CA SER A 303 15.93 9.63 -22.74
C SER A 303 15.04 9.81 -23.97
N VAL A 304 14.18 10.82 -23.95
CA VAL A 304 13.49 11.28 -25.15
C VAL A 304 14.36 12.35 -25.82
N ASN A 305 14.70 12.11 -27.07
CA ASN A 305 15.43 13.04 -27.92
C ASN A 305 14.74 14.41 -27.97
N ARG A 306 15.50 15.47 -27.67
CA ARG A 306 15.05 16.87 -27.55
C ARG A 306 14.62 17.56 -28.86
N GLU A 307 14.39 16.84 -29.96
CA GLU A 307 14.10 17.43 -31.29
C GLU A 307 12.73 17.09 -31.87
N GLY A 308 11.84 16.42 -31.16
CA GLY A 308 10.49 16.12 -31.64
C GLY A 308 9.45 16.76 -30.75
N GLY A 309 8.68 17.72 -31.26
CA GLY A 309 7.38 18.07 -30.69
C GLY A 309 6.52 16.81 -30.56
N LEU A 310 5.60 16.77 -29.59
CA LEU A 310 4.66 15.66 -29.43
C LEU A 310 4.00 15.33 -30.78
N GLU A 311 4.44 14.25 -31.42
CA GLU A 311 3.83 13.77 -32.64
C GLU A 311 2.40 13.32 -32.36
N LYS A 312 1.55 13.40 -33.37
CA LYS A 312 0.14 12.99 -33.35
C LYS A 312 -0.08 11.56 -32.80
N ASP A 313 0.97 10.75 -32.81
CA ASP A 313 1.03 9.37 -32.31
C ASP A 313 0.95 9.28 -30.79
N SER A 314 1.28 10.35 -30.05
CA SER A 314 1.24 10.35 -28.57
C SER A 314 -0.17 10.20 -28.01
N PHE A 315 -1.19 10.73 -28.70
CA PHE A 315 -2.58 10.61 -28.30
C PHE A 315 -3.10 9.19 -28.49
N GLU A 316 -2.75 8.55 -29.62
CA GLU A 316 -3.08 7.14 -29.86
C GLU A 316 -2.34 6.21 -28.88
N GLU A 317 -1.11 6.53 -28.51
CA GLU A 317 -0.34 5.78 -27.53
C GLU A 317 -0.97 5.89 -26.12
N ILE A 318 -1.38 7.09 -25.69
CA ILE A 318 -2.14 7.31 -24.46
C ILE A 318 -3.46 6.54 -24.51
N PHE A 319 -4.19 6.67 -25.61
CA PHE A 319 -5.47 6.01 -25.81
C PHE A 319 -5.35 4.48 -25.79
N ASN A 320 -4.31 3.93 -26.41
CA ASN A 320 -4.02 2.50 -26.43
C ASN A 320 -3.49 2.00 -25.09
N LYS A 321 -2.67 2.78 -24.38
CA LYS A 321 -2.12 2.43 -23.07
C LYS A 321 -3.22 2.27 -22.01
N PHE A 322 -4.28 3.06 -22.12
CA PHE A 322 -5.49 2.93 -21.27
C PHE A 322 -6.53 1.96 -21.84
N ASN A 323 -6.29 1.35 -22.99
CA ASN A 323 -7.20 0.40 -23.66
C ASN A 323 -8.65 0.93 -23.85
N PHE A 324 -8.78 2.24 -24.04
CA PHE A 324 -10.09 2.90 -24.19
C PHE A 324 -10.83 2.48 -25.47
N SER A 325 -10.13 2.05 -26.53
CA SER A 325 -10.76 1.53 -27.75
C SER A 325 -11.64 0.31 -27.47
N SER A 326 -11.25 -0.57 -26.56
CA SER A 326 -12.03 -1.74 -26.15
C SER A 326 -13.28 -1.34 -25.35
N ILE A 327 -13.19 -0.31 -24.52
CA ILE A 327 -14.31 0.20 -23.71
C ILE A 327 -15.38 0.84 -24.61
N LEU A 328 -14.96 1.61 -25.60
CA LEU A 328 -15.86 2.31 -26.53
C LEU A 328 -16.54 1.36 -27.52
N SER A 329 -15.86 0.29 -27.94
CA SER A 329 -16.38 -0.63 -28.98
C SER A 329 -17.24 -1.76 -28.44
N THR A 330 -17.04 -2.24 -27.21
CA THR A 330 -17.68 -3.46 -26.70
C THR A 330 -18.60 -3.27 -25.49
N GLY A 331 -18.51 -2.13 -24.80
CA GLY A 331 -19.22 -1.93 -23.52
C GLY A 331 -18.83 -2.93 -22.42
N LYS A 332 -17.82 -3.78 -22.68
CA LYS A 332 -17.28 -4.75 -21.73
C LYS A 332 -15.89 -4.32 -21.29
N THR A 333 -15.73 -4.13 -20.02
CA THR A 333 -14.46 -3.77 -19.39
C THR A 333 -13.58 -5.01 -19.19
N PRO A 334 -12.44 -5.14 -19.87
CA PRO A 334 -11.43 -6.10 -19.48
C PRO A 334 -10.53 -5.44 -18.42
N PHE A 335 -10.86 -5.59 -17.14
CA PHE A 335 -10.10 -4.94 -16.08
C PHE A 335 -9.09 -5.87 -15.44
N SER A 336 -7.82 -5.48 -15.49
CA SER A 336 -6.85 -5.80 -14.44
C SER A 336 -7.04 -4.79 -13.29
N SER A 337 -6.85 -5.22 -12.06
CA SER A 337 -7.24 -4.54 -10.82
C SER A 337 -6.78 -3.08 -10.63
N SER A 338 -5.67 -2.66 -11.20
CA SER A 338 -5.12 -1.30 -11.06
C SER A 338 -5.85 -0.24 -11.90
N THR A 339 -6.32 -0.61 -13.11
CA THR A 339 -7.10 0.28 -13.97
C THR A 339 -8.54 0.45 -13.49
N SER A 340 -9.10 -0.56 -12.82
CA SER A 340 -10.45 -0.48 -12.22
C SER A 340 -10.56 0.62 -11.16
N SER A 341 -9.53 0.78 -10.34
CA SER A 341 -9.50 1.82 -9.30
C SER A 341 -9.48 3.21 -9.90
N LEU A 342 -8.79 3.42 -11.00
CA LEU A 342 -8.67 4.73 -11.65
C LEU A 342 -9.99 5.18 -12.31
N ILE A 343 -10.66 4.27 -13.03
CA ILE A 343 -11.96 4.58 -13.64
C ILE A 343 -13.05 4.70 -12.58
N MET A 344 -13.00 3.92 -11.53
CA MET A 344 -13.92 4.03 -10.41
C MET A 344 -13.77 5.38 -9.70
N VAL A 345 -12.56 5.91 -9.59
CA VAL A 345 -12.30 7.26 -9.03
C VAL A 345 -12.85 8.35 -9.97
N ILE A 346 -12.63 8.25 -11.28
CA ILE A 346 -13.17 9.21 -12.26
C ILE A 346 -14.72 9.20 -12.29
N VAL A 347 -15.33 8.03 -12.13
CA VAL A 347 -16.80 7.87 -12.09
C VAL A 347 -17.39 8.29 -10.73
N LEU A 348 -16.69 8.02 -9.61
CA LEU A 348 -17.16 8.33 -8.27
C LEU A 348 -17.05 9.82 -7.90
N PHE A 349 -16.05 10.51 -8.41
CA PHE A 349 -15.87 11.94 -8.10
C PHE A 349 -16.64 12.87 -9.01
N GLY A 350 -17.43 12.35 -10.00
CA GLY A 350 -18.38 13.14 -10.79
C GLY A 350 -17.95 14.59 -10.90
N ILE A 351 -16.85 14.87 -11.63
CA ILE A 351 -16.40 16.24 -11.83
C ILE A 351 -17.45 16.88 -12.73
N SER A 352 -18.41 17.56 -12.10
CA SER A 352 -19.40 18.43 -12.73
C SER A 352 -18.95 19.86 -12.64
#